data_349886791ac3f968ec89f9019079b13b
#
_entry.id   349886791ac3f968ec89f9019079b13b
#
_cell.length_a   1.000
_cell.length_b   1.000
_cell.length_c   1.000
_cell.angle_alpha   90.00
_cell.angle_beta   90.00
_cell.angle_gamma   90.00
#
_symmetry.space_group_name_H-M   'P 1'
#
loop_
_entity.id
_entity.type
_entity.pdbx_description
1 polymer ?
#
loop_
_entity_poly.entity_id
_entity_poly.type
_entity_poly.pdbx_seq_one_letter_code
_entity_poly.pdbx_strand_id
1 'polypeptide(L)'
;GNIGSSTNYLSLIQFKDGGLDNAHTLTFSGTTAQSVYADDLSGNDDDEDINITNTAGVTFFGTVGAAARTGVITLASDGVSSSASFNKAVTAEAIVMGAASGSTADTYSLNFTGGSAYDVTGAISGADASDSNTINVTGANAVTFVTAVGTGVDTIQVGSVDTANGLATFNASVASGNFVLGIDGTDRTNTLVFDAIGAGTIAGNITAADTGDTNTVSILDTTATDAAPEVTTITGSIGTTSAAATKIDALTVGSATVGGSAVLNGAVYVGAITVTGGGHADEDSNADFNEVVDATTIAVTATSSYGTATTTFAKDVSAAITLTDATSLATVAFDGSDAQTLTG
;
A
#
# COMPACT_ATOMS: atom_id res chain seq x y z
N GLY A 1 -13.42 -28.74 3.06
CA GLY A 1 -14.06 -28.68 1.72
C GLY A 1 -14.51 -27.27 1.38
N ASN A 2 -14.91 -27.07 0.13
CA ASN A 2 -15.38 -25.76 -0.31
C ASN A 2 -16.79 -25.45 0.19
N ILE A 3 -17.10 -24.17 0.33
CA ILE A 3 -18.46 -23.66 0.59
C ILE A 3 -18.97 -23.03 -0.71
N GLY A 4 -20.05 -23.54 -1.27
CA GLY A 4 -20.53 -23.15 -2.60
C GLY A 4 -19.65 -23.68 -3.75
N SER A 5 -19.82 -23.12 -4.94
CA SER A 5 -18.99 -23.43 -6.10
C SER A 5 -18.94 -22.22 -7.06
N SER A 6 -18.02 -22.24 -8.03
CA SER A 6 -17.89 -21.19 -9.05
C SER A 6 -19.14 -20.98 -9.91
N THR A 7 -20.07 -21.93 -9.92
CA THR A 7 -21.35 -21.86 -10.65
C THR A 7 -22.56 -21.69 -9.73
N ASN A 8 -22.42 -21.89 -8.44
CA ASN A 8 -23.48 -21.82 -7.44
C ASN A 8 -22.98 -21.07 -6.21
N TYR A 9 -22.99 -19.74 -6.30
CA TYR A 9 -22.70 -18.86 -5.18
C TYR A 9 -23.86 -18.90 -4.18
N LEU A 10 -23.51 -18.84 -2.90
CA LEU A 10 -24.46 -18.50 -1.85
C LEU A 10 -24.62 -16.97 -1.81
N SER A 11 -25.84 -16.48 -1.67
CA SER A 11 -26.05 -15.03 -1.59
C SER A 11 -25.46 -14.42 -0.31
N LEU A 12 -25.52 -15.17 0.79
CA LEU A 12 -25.02 -14.73 2.07
C LEU A 12 -24.65 -15.95 2.93
N ILE A 13 -23.50 -15.85 3.57
CA ILE A 13 -23.13 -16.69 4.71
C ILE A 13 -23.09 -15.76 5.92
N GLN A 14 -24.04 -15.90 6.83
CA GLN A 14 -24.08 -15.11 8.04
C GLN A 14 -23.93 -16.02 9.26
N PHE A 15 -22.97 -15.76 10.11
CA PHE A 15 -22.85 -16.37 11.42
C PHE A 15 -23.37 -15.33 12.44
N LYS A 16 -24.26 -15.80 13.32
CA LYS A 16 -25.15 -14.93 14.06
C LYS A 16 -25.40 -15.49 15.45
N ASP A 17 -25.29 -14.64 16.42
CA ASP A 17 -25.58 -14.92 17.79
C ASP A 17 -27.08 -14.88 18.06
N GLY A 18 -27.96 -15.09 18.14
CA GLY A 18 -29.40 -15.01 18.49
C GLY A 18 -29.79 -13.75 19.30
N GLY A 19 -28.95 -12.71 19.26
CA GLY A 19 -29.21 -11.42 19.94
C GLY A 19 -28.69 -11.35 21.38
N LEU A 20 -27.65 -12.09 21.65
CA LEU A 20 -26.85 -11.98 22.89
C LEU A 20 -25.43 -11.60 22.41
N ASP A 21 -24.80 -10.56 22.95
CA ASP A 21 -23.43 -10.14 22.66
C ASP A 21 -22.42 -11.25 23.03
N ASN A 22 -22.42 -12.34 22.25
CA ASN A 22 -21.49 -13.45 22.40
C ASN A 22 -20.69 -13.61 21.14
N ALA A 23 -19.38 -13.41 21.24
CA ALA A 23 -18.44 -13.64 20.15
C ALA A 23 -18.57 -15.06 19.59
N HIS A 24 -18.68 -15.15 18.27
CA HIS A 24 -18.65 -16.40 17.52
C HIS A 24 -17.45 -16.43 16.59
N THR A 25 -16.81 -17.57 16.49
CA THR A 25 -15.64 -17.73 15.61
C THR A 25 -15.95 -18.74 14.52
N LEU A 26 -15.82 -18.30 13.27
CA LEU A 26 -15.83 -19.17 12.12
C LEU A 26 -14.40 -19.61 11.79
N THR A 27 -14.11 -20.91 11.96
CA THR A 27 -12.75 -21.43 11.73
C THR A 27 -12.65 -22.19 10.42
N PHE A 28 -11.70 -21.78 9.59
CA PHE A 28 -11.25 -22.51 8.40
C PHE A 28 -9.97 -23.25 8.72
N SER A 29 -10.04 -24.58 8.80
CA SER A 29 -8.90 -25.44 9.16
C SER A 29 -8.69 -26.56 8.16
N GLY A 30 -7.50 -27.17 8.17
CA GLY A 30 -7.16 -28.32 7.34
C GLY A 30 -5.89 -28.11 6.52
N THR A 31 -5.60 -29.11 5.70
CA THR A 31 -4.37 -29.18 4.88
C THR A 31 -4.65 -29.16 3.38
N THR A 32 -5.88 -28.89 2.99
CA THR A 32 -6.31 -28.78 1.59
C THR A 32 -6.88 -27.38 1.37
N ALA A 33 -6.53 -26.76 0.25
CA ALA A 33 -7.04 -25.44 -0.11
C ALA A 33 -8.57 -25.39 -0.08
N GLN A 34 -9.11 -24.35 0.50
CA GLN A 34 -10.54 -24.14 0.66
C GLN A 34 -10.98 -22.92 -0.14
N SER A 35 -12.18 -22.96 -0.71
CA SER A 35 -12.79 -21.86 -1.44
C SER A 35 -14.16 -21.54 -0.89
N VAL A 36 -14.42 -20.25 -0.67
CA VAL A 36 -15.70 -19.72 -0.20
C VAL A 36 -16.35 -18.95 -1.34
N TYR A 37 -17.37 -19.54 -1.94
CA TYR A 37 -18.17 -18.95 -3.00
C TYR A 37 -19.47 -18.40 -2.40
N ALA A 38 -19.40 -17.23 -1.85
CA ALA A 38 -20.54 -16.48 -1.35
C ALA A 38 -20.45 -15.05 -1.89
N ASP A 39 -21.59 -14.38 -2.13
CA ASP A 39 -21.58 -12.97 -2.48
C ASP A 39 -21.09 -12.13 -1.29
N ASP A 40 -21.48 -12.54 -0.07
CA ASP A 40 -20.99 -11.96 1.17
C ASP A 40 -20.82 -13.01 2.27
N LEU A 41 -19.78 -12.84 3.08
CA LEU A 41 -19.55 -13.55 4.33
C LEU A 41 -19.47 -12.51 5.46
N SER A 42 -20.48 -12.43 6.28
CA SER A 42 -20.61 -11.40 7.31
C SER A 42 -20.97 -11.96 8.67
N GLY A 43 -20.55 -11.26 9.71
CA GLY A 43 -21.10 -11.39 11.05
C GLY A 43 -22.51 -10.78 11.17
N ASN A 44 -23.01 -10.69 12.37
CA ASN A 44 -24.25 -10.00 12.72
C ASN A 44 -23.95 -8.63 13.37
N ASP A 45 -22.84 -8.56 14.04
CA ASP A 45 -22.25 -7.39 14.69
C ASP A 45 -20.71 -7.48 14.62
N ASP A 46 -20.00 -6.71 15.40
CA ASP A 46 -18.53 -6.60 15.34
C ASP A 46 -17.78 -7.70 16.12
N ASP A 47 -18.50 -8.63 16.75
CA ASP A 47 -17.93 -9.65 17.66
C ASP A 47 -17.71 -11.02 16.98
N GLU A 48 -18.09 -11.17 15.72
CA GLU A 48 -17.94 -12.42 14.98
C GLU A 48 -16.59 -12.50 14.26
N ASP A 49 -15.72 -13.36 14.77
CA ASP A 49 -14.37 -13.54 14.28
C ASP A 49 -14.26 -14.59 13.18
N ILE A 50 -13.26 -14.42 12.30
CA ILE A 50 -12.83 -15.41 11.33
C ILE A 50 -11.43 -15.88 11.69
N ASN A 51 -11.27 -17.19 11.93
CA ASN A 51 -9.96 -17.78 12.20
C ASN A 51 -9.52 -18.70 11.05
N ILE A 52 -8.34 -18.45 10.48
CA ILE A 52 -7.78 -19.20 9.35
C ILE A 52 -6.53 -19.91 9.79
N THR A 53 -6.66 -21.23 10.02
CA THR A 53 -5.58 -22.14 10.40
C THR A 53 -5.28 -23.17 9.30
N ASN A 54 -5.79 -22.94 8.08
CA ASN A 54 -5.59 -23.84 6.96
C ASN A 54 -4.21 -23.68 6.34
N THR A 55 -3.40 -24.73 6.34
CA THR A 55 -2.03 -24.70 5.81
C THR A 55 -1.94 -24.56 4.29
N ALA A 56 -3.00 -24.91 3.56
CA ALA A 56 -3.07 -24.78 2.10
C ALA A 56 -3.82 -23.51 1.65
N GLY A 57 -4.26 -22.67 2.60
CA GLY A 57 -4.92 -21.40 2.37
C GLY A 57 -6.42 -21.45 2.12
N VAL A 58 -7.04 -20.29 2.26
CA VAL A 58 -8.48 -20.05 2.03
C VAL A 58 -8.67 -18.92 1.03
N THR A 59 -9.54 -19.11 0.03
CA THR A 59 -9.88 -18.09 -0.96
C THR A 59 -11.33 -17.67 -0.82
N PHE A 60 -11.56 -16.39 -0.61
CA PHE A 60 -12.87 -15.74 -0.56
C PHE A 60 -13.17 -15.08 -1.90
N PHE A 61 -14.18 -15.55 -2.61
CA PHE A 61 -14.58 -15.03 -3.93
C PHE A 61 -15.61 -13.91 -3.87
N GLY A 62 -16.28 -13.71 -2.74
CA GLY A 62 -17.18 -12.61 -2.46
C GLY A 62 -16.59 -11.61 -1.48
N THR A 63 -17.42 -10.66 -1.06
CA THR A 63 -17.08 -9.71 -0.01
C THR A 63 -17.00 -10.40 1.35
N VAL A 64 -16.21 -9.81 2.25
CA VAL A 64 -16.19 -10.20 3.65
C VAL A 64 -16.59 -8.98 4.46
N GLY A 65 -17.68 -9.09 5.24
CA GLY A 65 -18.16 -8.01 6.10
C GLY A 65 -18.95 -6.92 5.40
N ALA A 66 -19.59 -7.17 4.23
CA ALA A 66 -20.35 -6.13 3.53
C ALA A 66 -21.69 -5.80 4.19
N ALA A 67 -22.42 -6.81 4.67
CA ALA A 67 -23.71 -6.61 5.33
C ALA A 67 -23.54 -6.10 6.77
N ALA A 68 -22.54 -6.63 7.47
CA ALA A 68 -22.07 -6.14 8.76
C ALA A 68 -20.56 -6.41 8.85
N ARG A 69 -19.81 -5.50 9.45
CA ARG A 69 -18.38 -5.67 9.69
C ARG A 69 -18.14 -7.00 10.44
N THR A 70 -17.13 -7.75 10.07
CA THR A 70 -16.69 -8.88 10.91
C THR A 70 -15.82 -8.37 12.05
N GLY A 71 -15.73 -9.10 13.14
CA GLY A 71 -14.75 -8.89 14.18
C GLY A 71 -13.31 -9.03 13.64
N VAL A 72 -12.47 -9.77 14.33
CA VAL A 72 -11.08 -9.95 13.90
C VAL A 72 -10.96 -11.10 12.89
N ILE A 73 -10.28 -10.85 11.78
CA ILE A 73 -9.82 -11.92 10.89
C ILE A 73 -8.41 -12.30 11.31
N THR A 74 -8.22 -13.53 11.79
CA THR A 74 -6.94 -14.00 12.28
C THR A 74 -6.37 -15.10 11.39
N LEU A 75 -5.15 -14.92 10.90
CA LEU A 75 -4.35 -15.96 10.27
C LEU A 75 -3.38 -16.45 11.33
N ALA A 76 -3.76 -17.45 12.12
CA ALA A 76 -2.91 -17.89 13.21
C ALA A 76 -3.14 -19.35 13.57
N SER A 77 -2.02 -20.07 13.65
CA SER A 77 -1.85 -21.25 14.50
C SER A 77 -0.36 -21.41 14.73
N ASP A 78 0.09 -21.42 15.97
CA ASP A 78 1.51 -21.61 16.30
C ASP A 78 2.04 -22.89 15.64
N GLY A 79 3.16 -22.79 14.91
CA GLY A 79 3.75 -23.87 14.13
C GLY A 79 3.04 -24.19 12.81
N VAL A 80 2.19 -23.29 12.30
CA VAL A 80 1.40 -23.53 11.09
C VAL A 80 1.33 -22.27 10.22
N SER A 81 2.07 -22.26 9.13
CA SER A 81 1.93 -21.22 8.10
C SER A 81 0.56 -21.28 7.43
N SER A 82 -0.05 -20.14 7.18
CA SER A 82 -1.37 -20.05 6.53
C SER A 82 -1.49 -18.86 5.57
N SER A 83 -2.51 -18.90 4.71
CA SER A 83 -2.79 -17.79 3.79
C SER A 83 -4.28 -17.56 3.59
N ALA A 84 -4.64 -16.30 3.35
CA ALA A 84 -5.96 -15.89 2.91
C ALA A 84 -5.88 -15.12 1.60
N SER A 85 -6.79 -15.41 0.67
CA SER A 85 -6.91 -14.68 -0.59
C SER A 85 -8.29 -14.04 -0.69
N PHE A 86 -8.32 -12.74 -0.96
CA PHE A 86 -9.54 -11.94 -1.08
C PHE A 86 -9.67 -11.41 -2.51
N ASN A 87 -10.79 -11.71 -3.14
CA ASN A 87 -11.09 -11.27 -4.50
C ASN A 87 -11.98 -10.03 -4.55
N LYS A 88 -12.50 -9.59 -3.41
CA LYS A 88 -13.38 -8.43 -3.26
C LYS A 88 -13.13 -7.76 -1.90
N ALA A 89 -13.90 -6.71 -1.63
CA ALA A 89 -13.77 -5.89 -0.42
C ALA A 89 -13.79 -6.71 0.87
N VAL A 90 -13.00 -6.23 1.84
CA VAL A 90 -12.93 -6.77 3.19
C VAL A 90 -13.23 -5.64 4.17
N THR A 91 -14.19 -5.87 5.07
CA THR A 91 -14.53 -4.97 6.16
C THR A 91 -14.49 -5.73 7.47
N ALA A 92 -13.43 -5.54 8.24
CA ALA A 92 -13.22 -6.19 9.52
C ALA A 92 -12.84 -5.16 10.60
N GLU A 93 -12.90 -5.54 11.86
CA GLU A 93 -12.34 -4.71 12.94
C GLU A 93 -10.82 -4.63 12.81
N ALA A 94 -10.18 -5.80 12.65
CA ALA A 94 -8.76 -5.93 12.40
C ALA A 94 -8.47 -7.19 11.56
N ILE A 95 -7.30 -7.23 10.95
CA ILE A 95 -6.75 -8.40 10.28
C ILE A 95 -5.38 -8.68 10.93
N VAL A 96 -5.25 -9.83 11.57
CA VAL A 96 -4.05 -10.19 12.33
C VAL A 96 -3.36 -11.39 11.69
N MET A 97 -2.08 -11.27 11.39
CA MET A 97 -1.23 -12.34 10.87
C MET A 97 -0.31 -12.84 11.99
N GLY A 98 -0.29 -14.15 12.19
CA GLY A 98 0.51 -14.78 13.22
C GLY A 98 -0.18 -14.94 14.56
N ALA A 99 0.40 -15.78 15.41
CA ALA A 99 -0.04 -16.01 16.78
C ALA A 99 0.86 -15.26 17.77
N ALA A 100 0.29 -14.54 18.72
CA ALA A 100 1.00 -13.63 19.63
C ALA A 100 2.02 -14.29 20.58
N SER A 101 2.24 -15.60 20.51
CA SER A 101 3.13 -16.33 21.42
C SER A 101 3.85 -17.51 20.77
N GLY A 102 4.09 -17.46 19.47
CA GLY A 102 4.79 -18.51 18.75
C GLY A 102 6.28 -18.60 19.10
N SER A 103 6.80 -19.81 19.21
CA SER A 103 8.25 -20.05 19.33
C SER A 103 8.85 -20.50 17.97
N THR A 104 8.02 -20.64 16.96
CA THR A 104 8.38 -21.06 15.60
C THR A 104 8.17 -19.90 14.63
N ALA A 105 9.14 -19.70 13.74
CA ALA A 105 9.00 -18.72 12.65
C ALA A 105 8.05 -19.31 11.59
N ASP A 106 6.85 -18.78 11.53
CA ASP A 106 5.82 -19.16 10.57
C ASP A 106 5.71 -18.14 9.43
N THR A 107 5.03 -18.50 8.35
CA THR A 107 4.81 -17.63 7.21
C THR A 107 3.32 -17.42 7.00
N TYR A 108 2.91 -16.15 6.99
CA TYR A 108 1.52 -15.76 6.75
C TYR A 108 1.42 -14.84 5.55
N SER A 109 0.40 -15.08 4.71
CA SER A 109 0.21 -14.28 3.52
C SER A 109 -1.24 -13.84 3.36
N LEU A 110 -1.43 -12.53 3.19
CA LEU A 110 -2.69 -11.93 2.74
C LEU A 110 -2.56 -11.62 1.24
N ASN A 111 -3.42 -12.21 0.42
CA ASN A 111 -3.39 -12.02 -1.01
C ASN A 111 -4.65 -11.28 -1.47
N PHE A 112 -4.47 -10.15 -2.11
CA PHE A 112 -5.54 -9.33 -2.69
C PHE A 112 -5.50 -9.47 -4.21
N THR A 113 -6.43 -10.28 -4.77
CA THR A 113 -6.33 -10.81 -6.14
C THR A 113 -7.52 -10.44 -7.04
N GLY A 114 -8.37 -9.51 -6.60
CA GLY A 114 -9.60 -9.17 -7.31
C GLY A 114 -9.41 -8.54 -8.68
N GLY A 115 -10.35 -8.81 -9.60
CA GLY A 115 -10.41 -8.22 -10.93
C GLY A 115 -11.15 -6.88 -11.02
N SER A 116 -11.57 -6.30 -9.90
CA SER A 116 -12.22 -4.98 -9.78
C SER A 116 -11.57 -4.20 -8.66
N ALA A 117 -11.65 -2.89 -8.67
CA ALA A 117 -11.21 -2.06 -7.56
C ALA A 117 -12.07 -2.33 -6.30
N TYR A 118 -11.43 -2.36 -5.13
CA TYR A 118 -12.12 -2.56 -3.85
C TYR A 118 -11.30 -2.07 -2.67
N ASP A 119 -12.00 -1.88 -1.55
CA ASP A 119 -11.43 -1.38 -0.31
C ASP A 119 -11.15 -2.52 0.67
N VAL A 120 -10.11 -2.33 1.46
CA VAL A 120 -9.74 -3.14 2.63
C VAL A 120 -9.86 -2.24 3.85
N THR A 121 -10.87 -2.49 4.68
CA THR A 121 -11.11 -1.78 5.93
C THR A 121 -10.88 -2.73 7.09
N GLY A 122 -10.07 -2.32 8.04
CA GLY A 122 -9.59 -3.11 9.18
C GLY A 122 -8.07 -2.98 9.28
N ALA A 123 -7.57 -2.56 10.44
CA ALA A 123 -6.12 -2.43 10.64
C ALA A 123 -5.43 -3.79 10.44
N ILE A 124 -4.37 -3.82 9.64
CA ILE A 124 -3.60 -5.05 9.40
C ILE A 124 -2.35 -5.02 10.28
N SER A 125 -2.05 -6.11 10.97
CA SER A 125 -0.82 -6.23 11.76
C SER A 125 -0.30 -7.65 11.80
N GLY A 126 1.00 -7.81 12.09
CA GLY A 126 1.59 -9.08 12.52
C GLY A 126 1.57 -9.19 14.04
N ALA A 127 1.29 -10.37 14.57
CA ALA A 127 1.23 -10.59 16.00
C ALA A 127 2.58 -10.97 16.61
N ASP A 128 3.49 -11.58 15.85
CA ASP A 128 4.82 -12.00 16.28
C ASP A 128 5.90 -11.47 15.32
N ALA A 129 6.97 -10.93 15.88
CA ALA A 129 8.11 -10.40 15.11
C ALA A 129 9.04 -11.49 14.55
N SER A 130 8.88 -12.75 14.96
CA SER A 130 9.63 -13.88 14.41
C SER A 130 8.98 -14.48 13.16
N ASP A 131 7.71 -14.19 12.93
CA ASP A 131 6.96 -14.64 11.77
C ASP A 131 7.34 -13.83 10.51
N SER A 132 7.12 -14.43 9.35
CA SER A 132 7.25 -13.73 8.06
C SER A 132 5.85 -13.40 7.52
N ASN A 133 5.47 -12.14 7.61
CA ASN A 133 4.15 -11.63 7.26
C ASN A 133 4.18 -10.84 5.96
N THR A 134 3.47 -11.31 4.94
CA THR A 134 3.48 -10.69 3.62
C THR A 134 2.07 -10.32 3.17
N ILE A 135 1.92 -9.09 2.68
CA ILE A 135 0.74 -8.64 1.94
C ILE A 135 1.07 -8.63 0.45
N ASN A 136 0.30 -9.35 -0.36
CA ASN A 136 0.47 -9.43 -1.80
C ASN A 136 -0.72 -8.77 -2.52
N VAL A 137 -0.45 -7.79 -3.36
CA VAL A 137 -1.44 -7.12 -4.22
C VAL A 137 -1.15 -7.52 -5.67
N THR A 138 -2.06 -8.29 -6.27
CA THR A 138 -1.84 -8.91 -7.60
C THR A 138 -2.84 -8.46 -8.66
N GLY A 139 -3.78 -7.60 -8.32
CA GLY A 139 -4.84 -7.18 -9.25
C GLY A 139 -4.43 -5.98 -10.11
N ALA A 140 -4.85 -5.97 -11.38
CA ALA A 140 -4.70 -4.80 -12.27
C ALA A 140 -5.57 -3.60 -11.86
N ASN A 141 -6.48 -3.80 -10.93
CA ASN A 141 -7.36 -2.77 -10.37
C ASN A 141 -6.94 -2.42 -8.96
N ALA A 142 -7.22 -1.19 -8.55
CA ALA A 142 -6.79 -0.66 -7.26
C ALA A 142 -7.33 -1.47 -6.08
N VAL A 143 -6.42 -1.85 -5.18
CA VAL A 143 -6.75 -2.26 -3.83
C VAL A 143 -6.44 -1.10 -2.91
N THR A 144 -7.46 -0.57 -2.23
CA THR A 144 -7.32 0.58 -1.34
C THR A 144 -7.32 0.12 0.11
N PHE A 145 -6.23 0.35 0.82
CA PHE A 145 -6.12 0.13 2.25
C PHE A 145 -6.56 1.40 2.97
N VAL A 146 -7.79 1.38 3.48
CA VAL A 146 -8.43 2.56 4.10
C VAL A 146 -7.92 2.80 5.52
N THR A 147 -7.44 1.75 6.19
CA THR A 147 -6.93 1.79 7.56
C THR A 147 -5.45 1.46 7.60
N ALA A 148 -4.80 1.75 8.74
CA ALA A 148 -3.37 1.57 8.89
C ALA A 148 -2.91 0.12 8.72
N VAL A 149 -1.74 -0.05 8.12
CA VAL A 149 -0.95 -1.28 8.19
C VAL A 149 0.06 -1.09 9.32
N GLY A 150 -0.11 -1.85 10.39
CA GLY A 150 0.67 -1.77 11.61
C GLY A 150 2.00 -2.52 11.55
N THR A 151 2.64 -2.63 12.70
CA THR A 151 3.89 -3.36 12.88
C THR A 151 3.73 -4.87 12.67
N GLY A 152 4.85 -5.56 12.42
CA GLY A 152 4.88 -7.00 12.22
C GLY A 152 4.48 -7.46 10.81
N VAL A 153 4.19 -6.54 9.88
CA VAL A 153 4.13 -6.84 8.45
C VAL A 153 5.51 -6.60 7.86
N ASP A 154 6.16 -7.64 7.33
CA ASP A 154 7.55 -7.54 6.85
C ASP A 154 7.64 -7.05 5.43
N THR A 155 6.70 -7.47 4.58
CA THR A 155 6.72 -7.14 3.17
C THR A 155 5.32 -6.82 2.65
N ILE A 156 5.22 -5.76 1.88
CA ILE A 156 4.07 -5.44 1.05
C ILE A 156 4.53 -5.53 -0.41
N GLN A 157 4.06 -6.52 -1.14
CA GLN A 157 4.42 -6.74 -2.53
C GLN A 157 3.29 -6.31 -3.46
N VAL A 158 3.58 -5.39 -4.36
CA VAL A 158 2.64 -4.85 -5.35
C VAL A 158 3.03 -5.35 -6.73
N GLY A 159 2.13 -6.08 -7.39
CA GLY A 159 2.46 -6.81 -8.61
C GLY A 159 3.16 -8.13 -8.31
N SER A 160 2.57 -8.95 -7.43
CA SER A 160 3.20 -10.19 -6.94
C SER A 160 2.97 -11.41 -7.84
N VAL A 161 2.39 -11.24 -9.01
CA VAL A 161 2.24 -12.29 -10.02
C VAL A 161 2.61 -11.78 -11.40
N ASP A 162 3.29 -12.60 -12.17
CA ASP A 162 3.80 -12.30 -13.50
C ASP A 162 2.71 -12.10 -14.59
N THR A 163 1.44 -12.24 -14.24
CA THR A 163 0.32 -12.15 -15.19
C THR A 163 -0.53 -10.90 -15.06
N ALA A 164 -0.28 -10.06 -14.04
CA ALA A 164 -1.09 -8.86 -13.79
C ALA A 164 -0.24 -7.71 -13.24
N ASN A 165 -0.62 -6.49 -13.63
CA ASN A 165 -0.09 -5.27 -13.03
C ASN A 165 -0.52 -5.19 -11.55
N GLY A 166 0.27 -4.52 -10.72
CA GLY A 166 -0.09 -4.27 -9.32
C GLY A 166 -0.52 -2.81 -9.13
N LEU A 167 -1.62 -2.59 -8.41
CA LEU A 167 -2.03 -1.24 -8.01
C LEU A 167 -2.54 -1.27 -6.56
N ALA A 168 -1.79 -0.63 -5.67
CA ALA A 168 -2.13 -0.49 -4.26
C ALA A 168 -2.20 0.99 -3.86
N THR A 169 -3.26 1.36 -3.15
CA THR A 169 -3.45 2.69 -2.56
C THR A 169 -3.52 2.56 -1.04
N PHE A 170 -2.80 3.40 -0.33
CA PHE A 170 -2.82 3.48 1.13
C PHE A 170 -3.33 4.87 1.54
N ASN A 171 -4.43 4.89 2.30
CA ASN A 171 -5.03 6.11 2.83
C ASN A 171 -4.73 6.29 4.33
N ALA A 172 -3.81 5.52 4.87
CA ALA A 172 -3.38 5.59 6.26
C ALA A 172 -1.91 5.20 6.42
N SER A 173 -1.34 5.46 7.59
CA SER A 173 0.06 5.13 7.90
C SER A 173 0.39 3.66 7.69
N VAL A 174 1.62 3.39 7.26
CA VAL A 174 2.16 2.03 7.12
C VAL A 174 3.42 1.91 7.96
N ALA A 175 3.34 1.13 9.03
CA ALA A 175 4.48 0.83 9.92
C ALA A 175 5.12 -0.52 9.57
N SER A 176 5.14 -0.85 8.28
CA SER A 176 5.64 -2.12 7.75
C SER A 176 7.15 -2.09 7.47
N GLY A 177 7.70 -3.28 7.18
CA GLY A 177 9.08 -3.45 6.76
C GLY A 177 9.37 -2.85 5.38
N ASN A 178 9.15 -3.59 4.31
CA ASN A 178 9.54 -3.15 2.96
C ASN A 178 8.37 -3.23 1.97
N PHE A 179 8.39 -2.33 0.99
CA PHE A 179 7.59 -2.41 -0.22
C PHE A 179 8.43 -2.96 -1.36
N VAL A 180 7.88 -3.92 -2.09
CA VAL A 180 8.52 -4.51 -3.28
C VAL A 180 7.56 -4.36 -4.44
N LEU A 181 7.96 -3.64 -5.49
CA LEU A 181 7.16 -3.44 -6.69
C LEU A 181 7.64 -4.40 -7.79
N GLY A 182 6.69 -5.11 -8.36
CA GLY A 182 6.96 -6.10 -9.40
C GLY A 182 7.41 -7.46 -8.87
N ILE A 183 7.65 -8.35 -9.80
CA ILE A 183 8.21 -9.69 -9.59
C ILE A 183 9.10 -10.00 -10.77
N ASP A 184 10.16 -10.78 -10.57
CA ASP A 184 11.03 -11.23 -11.65
C ASP A 184 10.24 -12.05 -12.69
N GLY A 185 10.20 -11.58 -13.94
CA GLY A 185 9.43 -12.24 -14.98
C GLY A 185 9.16 -11.39 -16.22
N THR A 186 7.90 -11.15 -16.56
CA THR A 186 7.49 -10.35 -17.73
C THR A 186 7.21 -8.91 -17.33
N ASP A 187 7.54 -7.96 -18.22
CA ASP A 187 7.37 -6.52 -18.04
C ASP A 187 5.93 -6.16 -17.66
N ARG A 188 5.75 -5.49 -16.52
CA ARG A 188 4.48 -5.06 -15.94
C ARG A 188 4.52 -3.62 -15.49
N THR A 189 3.34 -3.07 -15.22
CA THR A 189 3.22 -1.75 -14.61
C THR A 189 2.71 -1.92 -13.18
N ASN A 190 3.50 -1.46 -12.22
CA ASN A 190 3.15 -1.52 -10.80
C ASN A 190 3.08 -0.11 -10.24
N THR A 191 2.02 0.19 -9.51
CA THR A 191 1.82 1.51 -8.95
C THR A 191 1.50 1.41 -7.46
N LEU A 192 2.26 2.14 -6.67
CA LEU A 192 2.06 2.33 -5.25
C LEU A 192 1.63 3.77 -5.01
N VAL A 193 0.46 3.96 -4.42
CA VAL A 193 -0.10 5.27 -4.15
C VAL A 193 -0.23 5.47 -2.64
N PHE A 194 0.27 6.59 -2.15
CA PHE A 194 -0.01 7.11 -0.81
C PHE A 194 -0.92 8.32 -0.98
N ASP A 195 -2.16 8.22 -0.51
CA ASP A 195 -3.19 9.22 -0.75
C ASP A 195 -3.83 9.66 0.56
N ALA A 196 -3.79 10.97 0.82
CA ALA A 196 -4.44 11.57 1.98
C ALA A 196 -4.12 10.87 3.32
N ILE A 197 -2.83 10.54 3.55
CA ILE A 197 -2.42 9.79 4.74
C ILE A 197 -2.53 10.61 6.04
N GLY A 198 -2.83 11.89 5.93
CA GLY A 198 -2.75 12.82 7.04
C GLY A 198 -1.29 13.09 7.44
N ALA A 199 -1.02 13.44 8.66
CA ALA A 199 0.33 13.49 9.20
C ALA A 199 0.90 12.07 9.40
N GLY A 200 0.75 11.21 8.39
CA GLY A 200 1.09 9.79 8.45
C GLY A 200 2.53 9.48 8.08
N THR A 201 3.01 8.34 8.58
CA THR A 201 4.35 7.85 8.30
C THR A 201 4.31 6.54 7.54
N ILE A 202 5.12 6.45 6.51
CA ILE A 202 5.41 5.24 5.77
C ILE A 202 6.81 4.78 6.18
N ALA A 203 6.87 3.67 6.91
CA ALA A 203 8.14 3.06 7.28
C ALA A 203 8.55 2.02 6.22
N GLY A 204 9.85 1.72 6.19
CA GLY A 204 10.41 0.72 5.28
C GLY A 204 10.86 1.27 3.94
N ASN A 205 11.65 0.46 3.24
CA ASN A 205 12.17 0.82 1.93
C ASN A 205 11.19 0.46 0.82
N ILE A 206 11.20 1.22 -0.27
CA ILE A 206 10.43 0.95 -1.48
C ILE A 206 11.41 0.53 -2.57
N THR A 207 11.29 -0.68 -3.06
CA THR A 207 12.23 -1.26 -4.03
C THR A 207 11.51 -1.84 -5.24
N ALA A 208 12.19 -1.95 -6.36
CA ALA A 208 11.74 -2.73 -7.52
C ALA A 208 12.36 -4.13 -7.48
N ALA A 209 11.61 -5.13 -7.92
CA ALA A 209 12.09 -6.51 -8.00
C ALA A 209 12.63 -6.86 -9.40
N ASP A 210 12.15 -6.20 -10.46
CA ASP A 210 12.54 -6.44 -11.85
C ASP A 210 12.89 -5.13 -12.58
N THR A 211 13.86 -5.21 -13.49
CA THR A 211 14.31 -4.11 -14.37
C THR A 211 13.40 -3.86 -15.57
N GLY A 212 12.60 -4.84 -15.96
CA GLY A 212 11.66 -4.74 -17.09
C GLY A 212 10.34 -4.09 -16.71
N ASP A 213 10.01 -4.14 -15.45
CA ASP A 213 8.79 -3.53 -14.94
C ASP A 213 8.84 -2.00 -14.95
N THR A 214 7.67 -1.39 -15.12
CA THR A 214 7.49 0.05 -14.90
C THR A 214 6.91 0.26 -13.49
N ASN A 215 7.73 0.76 -12.58
CA ASN A 215 7.39 0.90 -11.17
C ASN A 215 7.23 2.38 -10.78
N THR A 216 6.04 2.76 -10.35
CA THR A 216 5.71 4.14 -9.98
C THR A 216 5.31 4.24 -8.52
N VAL A 217 5.82 5.26 -7.83
CA VAL A 217 5.38 5.69 -6.51
C VAL A 217 4.71 7.06 -6.65
N SER A 218 3.49 7.19 -6.14
CA SER A 218 2.72 8.44 -6.17
C SER A 218 2.33 8.87 -4.78
N ILE A 219 2.49 10.16 -4.48
CA ILE A 219 2.07 10.80 -3.23
C ILE A 219 1.06 11.86 -3.59
N LEU A 220 -0.17 11.65 -3.19
CA LEU A 220 -1.33 12.47 -3.53
C LEU A 220 -2.08 12.90 -2.27
N ASP A 221 -2.88 13.94 -2.40
CA ASP A 221 -3.87 14.32 -1.40
C ASP A 221 -5.21 14.62 -2.10
N THR A 222 -5.99 13.55 -2.31
CA THR A 222 -7.29 13.66 -2.99
C THR A 222 -8.39 14.19 -2.07
N THR A 223 -8.14 14.34 -0.76
CA THR A 223 -9.11 14.89 0.19
C THR A 223 -9.03 16.41 0.34
N ALA A 224 -8.03 17.04 -0.29
CA ALA A 224 -7.76 18.47 -0.14
C ALA A 224 -8.96 19.33 -0.55
N THR A 225 -9.78 19.64 0.43
CA THR A 225 -10.63 20.83 0.45
C THR A 225 -9.98 21.95 1.29
N ASP A 226 -8.78 21.68 1.82
CA ASP A 226 -8.10 22.48 2.84
C ASP A 226 -6.83 23.13 2.31
N ALA A 227 -6.50 24.30 2.86
CA ALA A 227 -5.45 25.23 2.43
C ALA A 227 -3.99 24.72 2.57
N ALA A 228 -3.77 23.46 2.92
CA ALA A 228 -2.44 22.84 2.94
C ALA A 228 -2.57 21.32 2.73
N PRO A 229 -1.83 20.73 1.77
CA PRO A 229 -1.85 19.28 1.57
C PRO A 229 -1.31 18.55 2.80
N GLU A 230 -1.92 17.42 3.10
CA GLU A 230 -1.46 16.54 4.17
C GLU A 230 -0.07 15.98 3.87
N VAL A 231 0.80 15.96 4.88
CA VAL A 231 2.22 15.61 4.69
C VAL A 231 2.43 14.12 4.90
N THR A 232 2.79 13.41 3.84
CA THR A 232 3.25 12.02 3.90
C THR A 232 4.75 11.97 4.20
N THR A 233 5.14 11.35 5.32
CA THR A 233 6.54 11.15 5.66
C THR A 233 6.99 9.75 5.29
N ILE A 234 7.97 9.62 4.38
CA ILE A 234 8.61 8.33 4.05
C ILE A 234 9.97 8.27 4.76
N THR A 235 10.15 7.28 5.65
CA THR A 235 11.38 7.17 6.44
C THR A 235 12.44 6.28 5.81
N GLY A 236 12.04 5.34 4.97
CA GLY A 236 12.94 4.46 4.22
C GLY A 236 13.38 5.06 2.88
N SER A 237 14.30 4.37 2.22
CA SER A 237 14.77 4.77 0.89
C SER A 237 13.77 4.37 -0.21
N ILE A 238 13.73 5.16 -1.29
CA ILE A 238 13.01 4.84 -2.52
C ILE A 238 14.04 4.43 -3.59
N GLY A 239 13.99 3.17 -4.02
CA GLY A 239 15.09 2.53 -4.74
C GLY A 239 16.25 2.18 -3.81
N THR A 240 17.19 1.37 -4.24
CA THR A 240 18.30 0.92 -3.38
C THR A 240 19.66 1.44 -3.80
N THR A 241 19.86 1.70 -5.09
CA THR A 241 21.11 2.24 -5.67
C THR A 241 20.82 2.86 -7.03
N SER A 242 21.79 3.55 -7.61
CA SER A 242 21.75 3.99 -9.02
C SER A 242 21.75 2.85 -10.06
N ALA A 243 21.91 1.59 -9.62
CA ALA A 243 21.84 0.43 -10.51
C ALA A 243 20.41 0.25 -11.05
N ALA A 244 20.28 0.09 -12.36
CA ALA A 244 18.99 0.00 -13.05
C ALA A 244 18.05 -1.08 -12.47
N ALA A 245 18.61 -2.17 -11.94
CA ALA A 245 17.87 -3.34 -11.45
C ALA A 245 16.95 -3.11 -10.24
N THR A 246 17.15 -2.03 -9.48
CA THR A 246 16.41 -1.77 -8.23
C THR A 246 15.89 -0.34 -8.16
N LYS A 247 15.98 0.36 -9.26
CA LYS A 247 15.55 1.74 -9.42
C LYS A 247 14.05 1.78 -9.65
N ILE A 248 13.36 2.63 -8.93
CA ILE A 248 11.97 2.97 -9.22
C ILE A 248 11.95 3.88 -10.45
N ASP A 249 11.04 3.65 -11.41
CA ASP A 249 11.02 4.43 -12.66
C ASP A 249 10.54 5.86 -12.43
N ALA A 250 9.52 6.04 -11.60
CA ALA A 250 8.98 7.35 -11.32
C ALA A 250 8.54 7.53 -9.87
N LEU A 251 8.86 8.70 -9.32
CA LEU A 251 8.27 9.25 -8.09
C LEU A 251 7.46 10.50 -8.48
N THR A 252 6.18 10.51 -8.14
CA THR A 252 5.31 11.66 -8.38
C THR A 252 4.79 12.22 -7.05
N VAL A 253 4.79 13.54 -6.90
CA VAL A 253 4.21 14.25 -5.76
C VAL A 253 3.21 15.26 -6.29
N GLY A 254 1.95 15.06 -5.97
CA GLY A 254 0.84 15.78 -6.57
C GLY A 254 0.58 15.42 -8.05
N SER A 255 -0.43 16.02 -8.61
CA SER A 255 -0.85 15.87 -10.00
C SER A 255 -1.44 17.15 -10.54
N ALA A 256 -1.84 17.19 -11.81
CA ALA A 256 -2.50 18.35 -12.41
C ALA A 256 -3.88 18.69 -11.80
N THR A 257 -4.43 17.81 -10.98
CA THR A 257 -5.78 17.94 -10.40
C THR A 257 -5.80 17.92 -8.88
N VAL A 258 -4.77 17.39 -8.24
CA VAL A 258 -4.67 17.27 -6.78
C VAL A 258 -3.25 17.58 -6.32
N GLY A 259 -3.11 18.22 -5.19
CA GLY A 259 -1.83 18.47 -4.54
C GLY A 259 -1.22 17.21 -3.94
N GLY A 260 -0.03 17.34 -3.37
CA GLY A 260 0.63 16.30 -2.60
C GLY A 260 1.79 16.89 -1.81
N SER A 261 2.00 16.39 -0.60
CA SER A 261 3.13 16.83 0.22
C SER A 261 3.92 15.64 0.76
N ALA A 262 5.22 15.66 0.60
CA ALA A 262 6.12 14.59 0.97
C ALA A 262 7.33 15.08 1.74
N VAL A 263 7.69 14.40 2.83
CA VAL A 263 8.98 14.49 3.49
C VAL A 263 9.71 13.15 3.33
N LEU A 264 10.83 13.16 2.63
CA LEU A 264 11.58 11.98 2.23
C LEU A 264 12.88 11.92 3.03
N ASN A 265 12.90 11.08 4.07
CA ASN A 265 14.01 10.96 5.02
C ASN A 265 15.05 9.92 4.61
N GLY A 266 14.76 9.12 3.59
CA GLY A 266 15.70 8.16 3.01
C GLY A 266 16.22 8.61 1.65
N ALA A 267 17.30 8.00 1.19
CA ALA A 267 17.86 8.26 -0.13
C ALA A 267 16.87 7.90 -1.25
N VAL A 268 16.89 8.67 -2.34
CA VAL A 268 15.97 8.49 -3.46
C VAL A 268 16.74 8.17 -4.73
N TYR A 269 16.53 6.95 -5.26
CA TYR A 269 17.14 6.42 -6.50
C TYR A 269 16.03 6.09 -7.50
N VAL A 270 15.72 7.03 -8.39
CA VAL A 270 14.58 6.91 -9.32
C VAL A 270 14.94 7.33 -10.75
N GLY A 271 14.16 6.89 -11.71
CA GLY A 271 14.30 7.34 -13.11
C GLY A 271 13.90 8.80 -13.26
N ALA A 272 12.71 9.14 -12.80
CA ALA A 272 12.17 10.49 -12.87
C ALA A 272 11.50 10.91 -11.56
N ILE A 273 11.64 12.17 -11.19
CA ILE A 273 10.85 12.82 -10.14
C ILE A 273 9.97 13.88 -10.80
N THR A 274 8.68 13.88 -10.46
CA THR A 274 7.75 14.91 -10.90
C THR A 274 7.03 15.48 -9.68
N VAL A 275 7.14 16.78 -9.47
CA VAL A 275 6.38 17.52 -8.45
C VAL A 275 5.45 18.47 -9.18
N THR A 276 4.14 18.26 -9.04
CA THR A 276 3.14 18.98 -9.83
C THR A 276 2.13 19.66 -8.92
N GLY A 277 2.04 20.98 -8.95
CA GLY A 277 1.00 21.75 -8.27
C GLY A 277 -0.37 21.48 -8.89
N GLY A 278 -1.38 21.25 -8.05
CA GLY A 278 -2.74 20.91 -8.46
C GLY A 278 -3.52 22.04 -9.14
N GLY A 279 -4.76 21.74 -9.52
CA GLY A 279 -5.59 22.62 -10.34
C GLY A 279 -6.31 23.75 -9.58
N HIS A 280 -6.29 23.77 -8.25
CA HIS A 280 -6.97 24.75 -7.41
C HIS A 280 -6.01 25.51 -6.48
N ALA A 281 -6.48 26.61 -5.88
CA ALA A 281 -5.67 27.57 -5.12
C ALA A 281 -4.98 26.97 -3.89
N ASP A 282 -5.50 25.88 -3.37
CA ASP A 282 -5.06 25.26 -2.13
C ASP A 282 -4.42 23.86 -2.37
N GLU A 283 -4.16 23.53 -3.64
CA GLU A 283 -3.57 22.26 -4.06
C GLU A 283 -2.07 22.43 -4.38
N ASP A 284 -1.33 22.99 -3.44
CA ASP A 284 0.12 23.07 -3.54
C ASP A 284 0.75 21.67 -3.49
N SER A 285 1.91 21.52 -4.11
CA SER A 285 2.70 20.31 -3.98
C SER A 285 4.08 20.63 -3.45
N ASN A 286 4.49 19.89 -2.42
CA ASN A 286 5.77 20.07 -1.75
C ASN A 286 6.51 18.75 -1.63
N ALA A 287 7.80 18.74 -1.95
CA ALA A 287 8.67 17.58 -1.78
C ALA A 287 9.98 17.98 -1.11
N ASP A 288 10.18 17.54 0.13
CA ASP A 288 11.39 17.78 0.90
C ASP A 288 12.26 16.52 0.92
N PHE A 289 13.44 16.60 0.33
CA PHE A 289 14.41 15.53 0.26
C PHE A 289 15.53 15.76 1.28
N ASN A 290 15.54 14.97 2.33
CA ASN A 290 16.49 15.12 3.44
C ASN A 290 17.79 14.33 3.24
N GLU A 291 17.83 13.44 2.25
CA GLU A 291 19.00 12.64 1.88
C GLU A 291 19.32 12.77 0.38
N VAL A 292 20.34 12.07 -0.07
CA VAL A 292 20.82 12.14 -1.46
C VAL A 292 19.74 11.74 -2.45
N VAL A 293 19.70 12.46 -3.59
CA VAL A 293 18.81 12.18 -4.71
C VAL A 293 19.63 11.85 -5.95
N ASP A 294 19.39 10.68 -6.52
CA ASP A 294 19.92 10.26 -7.82
C ASP A 294 18.75 9.94 -8.75
N ALA A 295 18.47 10.84 -9.66
CA ALA A 295 17.43 10.73 -10.67
C ALA A 295 17.97 11.08 -12.04
N THR A 296 17.34 10.56 -13.09
CA THR A 296 17.69 11.01 -14.46
C THR A 296 17.14 12.40 -14.70
N THR A 297 15.90 12.65 -14.24
CA THR A 297 15.24 13.95 -14.41
C THR A 297 14.45 14.32 -13.16
N ILE A 298 14.37 15.61 -12.89
CA ILE A 298 13.46 16.21 -11.90
C ILE A 298 12.66 17.29 -12.60
N ALA A 299 11.35 17.16 -12.66
CA ALA A 299 10.44 18.17 -13.19
C ALA A 299 9.60 18.76 -12.06
N VAL A 300 9.66 20.08 -11.90
CA VAL A 300 8.84 20.82 -10.94
C VAL A 300 7.91 21.72 -11.76
N THR A 301 6.61 21.48 -11.68
CA THR A 301 5.63 22.06 -12.59
C THR A 301 4.47 22.67 -11.83
N ALA A 302 4.27 23.97 -11.99
CA ALA A 302 3.05 24.66 -11.58
C ALA A 302 2.10 24.74 -12.78
N THR A 303 0.99 23.99 -12.73
CA THR A 303 0.12 23.76 -13.91
C THR A 303 -1.00 24.76 -14.08
N SER A 304 -1.37 25.47 -13.02
CA SER A 304 -2.53 26.36 -13.03
C SER A 304 -2.23 27.73 -12.41
N SER A 305 -3.22 28.61 -12.42
CA SER A 305 -3.14 29.92 -11.80
C SER A 305 -3.07 29.89 -10.25
N TYR A 306 -3.11 28.71 -9.65
CA TYR A 306 -3.37 28.57 -8.23
C TYR A 306 -2.41 27.64 -7.48
N GLY A 307 -2.16 26.41 -7.93
CA GLY A 307 -1.31 25.46 -7.22
C GLY A 307 0.17 25.73 -7.46
N THR A 308 0.95 25.88 -6.40
CA THR A 308 2.42 25.98 -6.47
C THR A 308 3.06 24.60 -6.45
N ALA A 309 4.29 24.50 -6.95
CA ALA A 309 5.10 23.28 -6.83
C ALA A 309 6.46 23.66 -6.23
N THR A 310 6.80 23.05 -5.10
CA THR A 310 8.07 23.33 -4.40
C THR A 310 8.84 22.05 -4.15
N THR A 311 10.13 22.11 -4.39
CA THR A 311 11.05 21.00 -4.08
C THR A 311 12.24 21.53 -3.31
N THR A 312 12.57 20.91 -2.19
CA THR A 312 13.69 21.27 -1.32
C THR A 312 14.66 20.11 -1.20
N PHE A 313 15.95 20.39 -1.30
CA PHE A 313 17.02 19.40 -1.17
C PHE A 313 17.97 19.78 -0.04
N ALA A 314 18.17 18.86 0.91
CA ALA A 314 19.11 19.05 2.01
C ALA A 314 20.49 18.43 1.74
N LYS A 315 20.64 17.59 0.72
CA LYS A 315 21.88 16.87 0.33
C LYS A 315 22.16 16.98 -1.16
N ASP A 316 23.17 16.25 -1.63
CA ASP A 316 23.58 16.21 -3.02
C ASP A 316 22.48 15.70 -3.96
N VAL A 317 22.41 16.29 -5.15
CA VAL A 317 21.47 15.94 -6.19
C VAL A 317 22.20 15.62 -7.49
N SER A 318 21.93 14.47 -8.06
CA SER A 318 22.35 14.05 -9.39
C SER A 318 21.12 13.94 -10.28
N ALA A 319 20.82 14.97 -11.08
CA ALA A 319 19.67 15.00 -11.99
C ALA A 319 19.70 16.19 -12.95
N ALA A 320 19.07 16.05 -14.11
CA ALA A 320 18.66 17.19 -14.92
C ALA A 320 17.36 17.80 -14.36
N ILE A 321 17.40 19.05 -13.91
CA ILE A 321 16.26 19.73 -13.29
C ILE A 321 15.58 20.64 -14.30
N THR A 322 14.25 20.55 -14.41
CA THR A 322 13.41 21.41 -15.22
C THR A 322 12.31 22.05 -14.38
N LEU A 323 12.19 23.37 -14.46
CA LEU A 323 11.10 24.11 -13.85
C LEU A 323 10.14 24.58 -14.95
N THR A 324 8.86 24.40 -14.71
CA THR A 324 7.80 24.88 -15.61
C THR A 324 6.79 25.70 -14.82
N ASP A 325 6.77 27.00 -15.07
CA ASP A 325 5.77 27.93 -14.55
C ASP A 325 4.69 28.17 -15.60
N ALA A 326 3.42 28.03 -15.19
CA ALA A 326 2.31 28.55 -15.99
C ALA A 326 1.98 30.00 -15.52
N THR A 327 1.20 30.10 -14.45
CA THR A 327 0.85 31.37 -13.79
C THR A 327 1.13 31.31 -12.29
N SER A 328 1.38 30.13 -11.76
CA SER A 328 1.84 29.86 -10.39
C SER A 328 3.33 29.55 -10.38
N LEU A 329 3.92 29.51 -9.20
CA LEU A 329 5.36 29.41 -9.01
C LEU A 329 5.82 27.96 -8.87
N ALA A 330 6.76 27.54 -9.71
CA ALA A 330 7.58 26.35 -9.50
C ALA A 330 8.91 26.74 -8.83
N THR A 331 9.25 26.10 -7.73
CA THR A 331 10.42 26.46 -6.93
C THR A 331 11.30 25.23 -6.68
N VAL A 332 12.60 25.43 -6.82
CA VAL A 332 13.63 24.50 -6.34
C VAL A 332 14.52 25.22 -5.33
N ALA A 333 14.67 24.63 -4.15
CA ALA A 333 15.50 25.17 -3.08
C ALA A 333 16.58 24.16 -2.67
N PHE A 334 17.73 24.67 -2.24
CA PHE A 334 18.82 23.91 -1.63
C PHE A 334 19.03 24.54 -0.25
N ASP A 335 18.69 23.82 0.82
CA ASP A 335 18.67 24.35 2.18
C ASP A 335 19.57 23.60 3.19
N GLY A 336 20.35 22.63 2.72
CA GLY A 336 21.27 21.89 3.56
C GLY A 336 22.32 22.76 4.23
N SER A 337 22.70 22.38 5.44
CA SER A 337 23.77 23.07 6.20
C SER A 337 25.17 22.81 5.65
N ASP A 338 25.35 21.76 4.87
CA ASP A 338 26.61 21.36 4.26
C ASP A 338 26.70 21.84 2.81
N ALA A 339 27.92 21.84 2.24
CA ALA A 339 28.09 22.11 0.83
C ALA A 339 27.36 21.05 -0.01
N GLN A 340 26.46 21.48 -0.88
CA GLN A 340 25.68 20.61 -1.75
C GLN A 340 26.24 20.65 -3.17
N THR A 341 26.18 19.50 -3.85
CA THR A 341 26.61 19.36 -5.23
C THR A 341 25.41 19.04 -6.11
N LEU A 342 25.17 19.87 -7.12
CA LEU A 342 24.25 19.58 -8.21
C LEU A 342 25.05 19.06 -9.40
N THR A 343 24.74 17.86 -9.87
CA THR A 343 25.34 17.23 -11.05
C THR A 343 24.23 16.86 -12.02
N GLY A 344 24.25 17.42 -13.23
CA GLY A 344 23.23 17.16 -14.25
C GLY A 344 23.66 17.59 -15.64
#